data_c7bd02ac6eafb25e2c52ad9fd5fc8225
#
_entry.id   c7bd02ac6eafb25e2c52ad9fd5fc8225
#
_cell.length_a   1.000
_cell.length_b   1.000
_cell.length_c   1.000
_cell.angle_alpha   90.00
_cell.angle_beta   90.00
_cell.angle_gamma   90.00
#
_symmetry.space_group_name_H-M   'P 1'
#
loop_
_entity.id
_entity.type
_entity.pdbx_description
1 polymer ?
#
loop_
_entity_poly.entity_id
_entity_poly.type
_entity_poly.pdbx_seq_one_letter_code
_entity_poly.pdbx_strand_id
1 'polypeptide(L)'
;MDRQTEQQLKASQARLLKDRLARVGVTTGGVLVLVALLLIFFYLLYVVQPIFESASVKPMHSFDIKANDQTLALGMEEQAEIGYRFGASGKGEFFALQDNTFSERKIGDVIEQRMLVPQGKITSFARSLPVNQQFVYGLDNGKALIVQPKFSVTFPETARTQGTRQVERLIMPRFEVLNNEQPLQVDEQGRPLEQLAYATDGEGMLMAAVTGADTLLITKFAAEQNFLTGEISLTPKYEQRKMTASIRDIAVTPDLNKVFALINNRIVVYSVSMSGAVSESQVITLNGRQFGQ
;
A
#
# COMPACT_ATOMS: atom_id res chain seq x y z
N MET A 1 -11.66 -20.05 91.19
CA MET A 1 -11.30 -20.27 89.74
C MET A 1 -10.33 -19.20 89.38
N ASP A 2 -9.08 -19.60 89.13
CA ASP A 2 -7.94 -18.68 89.19
C ASP A 2 -7.85 -17.70 87.93
N ARG A 3 -7.65 -16.45 88.15
CA ARG A 3 -7.49 -15.40 87.08
C ARG A 3 -6.48 -15.79 86.03
N GLN A 4 -5.50 -16.60 86.35
CA GLN A 4 -4.50 -17.15 85.42
C GLN A 4 -5.09 -18.15 84.39
N THR A 5 -6.08 -18.96 84.86
CA THR A 5 -6.77 -19.95 83.97
C THR A 5 -7.65 -19.25 82.91
N GLU A 6 -8.34 -18.17 83.31
CA GLU A 6 -9.14 -17.37 82.39
C GLU A 6 -8.29 -16.64 81.34
N GLN A 7 -7.09 -16.13 81.70
CA GLN A 7 -6.17 -15.50 80.79
C GLN A 7 -5.57 -16.50 79.81
N GLN A 8 -5.25 -17.70 80.24
CA GLN A 8 -4.75 -18.77 79.32
C GLN A 8 -5.84 -19.25 78.35
N LEU A 9 -7.09 -19.38 78.80
CA LEU A 9 -8.21 -19.73 77.91
C LEU A 9 -8.51 -18.66 76.87
N LYS A 10 -8.46 -17.37 77.22
CA LYS A 10 -8.61 -16.25 76.29
C LYS A 10 -7.47 -16.19 75.31
N ALA A 11 -6.23 -16.44 75.70
CA ALA A 11 -5.06 -16.47 74.82
C ALA A 11 -5.08 -17.68 73.86
N SER A 12 -5.61 -18.83 74.31
CA SER A 12 -5.83 -20.02 73.52
C SER A 12 -6.91 -19.79 72.42
N GLN A 13 -8.01 -19.15 72.76
CA GLN A 13 -9.10 -18.84 71.82
C GLN A 13 -8.64 -17.80 70.76
N ALA A 14 -7.88 -16.79 71.19
CA ALA A 14 -7.32 -15.80 70.24
C ALA A 14 -6.31 -16.42 69.26
N ARG A 15 -5.53 -17.44 69.70
CA ARG A 15 -4.63 -18.19 68.77
C ARG A 15 -5.42 -19.02 67.77
N LEU A 16 -6.45 -19.74 68.21
CA LEU A 16 -7.32 -20.53 67.34
C LEU A 16 -8.05 -19.68 66.31
N LEU A 17 -8.50 -18.49 66.70
CA LEU A 17 -9.14 -17.54 65.80
C LEU A 17 -8.14 -17.01 64.73
N LYS A 18 -6.93 -16.64 65.16
CA LYS A 18 -5.85 -16.20 64.23
C LYS A 18 -5.49 -17.31 63.25
N ASP A 19 -5.40 -18.58 63.73
CA ASP A 19 -5.05 -19.71 62.89
C ASP A 19 -6.15 -20.02 61.83
N ARG A 20 -7.44 -19.90 62.23
CA ARG A 20 -8.57 -20.01 61.32
C ARG A 20 -8.56 -18.88 60.26
N LEU A 21 -8.35 -17.65 60.71
CA LEU A 21 -8.28 -16.49 59.80
C LEU A 21 -7.11 -16.61 58.82
N ALA A 22 -5.95 -17.03 59.32
CA ALA A 22 -4.77 -17.28 58.47
C ALA A 22 -5.05 -18.39 57.45
N ARG A 23 -5.66 -19.49 57.84
CA ARG A 23 -6.01 -20.61 56.95
C ARG A 23 -7.01 -20.17 55.88
N VAL A 24 -8.08 -19.47 56.29
CA VAL A 24 -9.06 -18.92 55.33
C VAL A 24 -8.41 -17.92 54.40
N GLY A 25 -7.58 -17.02 54.91
CA GLY A 25 -6.86 -16.04 54.08
C GLY A 25 -5.96 -16.68 53.02
N VAL A 26 -5.17 -17.69 53.44
CA VAL A 26 -4.28 -18.40 52.48
C VAL A 26 -5.11 -19.19 51.46
N THR A 27 -6.17 -19.89 51.89
CA THR A 27 -7.03 -20.64 50.97
C THR A 27 -7.73 -19.72 49.97
N THR A 28 -8.31 -18.62 50.48
CA THR A 28 -8.98 -17.61 49.61
C THR A 28 -8.01 -16.97 48.66
N GLY A 29 -6.80 -16.60 49.13
CA GLY A 29 -5.75 -16.07 48.31
C GLY A 29 -5.32 -17.02 47.18
N GLY A 30 -5.14 -18.30 47.52
CA GLY A 30 -4.81 -19.35 46.52
C GLY A 30 -5.92 -19.53 45.48
N VAL A 31 -7.17 -19.52 45.88
CA VAL A 31 -8.31 -19.59 44.95
C VAL A 31 -8.40 -18.36 44.06
N LEU A 32 -8.19 -17.17 44.65
CA LEU A 32 -8.19 -15.92 43.86
C LEU A 32 -7.10 -15.91 42.81
N VAL A 33 -5.90 -16.42 43.10
CA VAL A 33 -4.84 -16.55 42.10
C VAL A 33 -5.24 -17.49 40.96
N LEU A 34 -5.86 -18.64 41.28
CA LEU A 34 -6.37 -19.57 40.27
C LEU A 34 -7.45 -18.90 39.39
N VAL A 35 -8.37 -18.17 39.99
CA VAL A 35 -9.42 -17.43 39.27
C VAL A 35 -8.79 -16.36 38.38
N ALA A 36 -7.78 -15.63 38.86
CA ALA A 36 -7.08 -14.64 38.07
C ALA A 36 -6.37 -15.26 36.84
N LEU A 37 -5.72 -16.40 37.02
CA LEU A 37 -5.09 -17.13 35.89
C LEU A 37 -6.13 -17.60 34.86
N LEU A 38 -7.27 -18.11 35.32
CA LEU A 38 -8.37 -18.49 34.42
C LEU A 38 -8.93 -17.26 33.65
N LEU A 39 -9.11 -16.13 34.32
CA LEU A 39 -9.56 -14.90 33.66
C LEU A 39 -8.59 -14.43 32.62
N ILE A 40 -7.28 -14.47 32.90
CA ILE A 40 -6.24 -14.13 31.91
C ILE A 40 -6.33 -15.10 30.72
N PHE A 41 -6.49 -16.40 30.99
CA PHE A 41 -6.61 -17.38 29.89
C PHE A 41 -7.84 -17.11 29.01
N PHE A 42 -9.02 -16.88 29.62
CA PHE A 42 -10.23 -16.54 28.86
C PHE A 42 -10.12 -15.21 28.15
N TYR A 43 -9.46 -14.22 28.75
CA TYR A 43 -9.16 -12.95 28.09
C TYR A 43 -8.30 -13.16 26.84
N LEU A 44 -7.23 -13.97 26.93
CA LEU A 44 -6.41 -14.30 25.77
C LEU A 44 -7.19 -15.03 24.69
N LEU A 45 -8.05 -15.98 25.05
CA LEU A 45 -8.93 -16.65 24.09
C LEU A 45 -9.87 -15.66 23.39
N TYR A 46 -10.45 -14.74 24.14
CA TYR A 46 -11.31 -13.68 23.58
C TYR A 46 -10.58 -12.79 22.61
N VAL A 47 -9.35 -12.38 22.92
CA VAL A 47 -8.51 -11.54 22.04
C VAL A 47 -8.10 -12.28 20.76
N VAL A 48 -7.91 -13.60 20.86
CA VAL A 48 -7.49 -14.44 19.70
C VAL A 48 -8.69 -14.90 18.87
N GLN A 49 -9.90 -14.90 19.42
CA GLN A 49 -11.12 -15.34 18.72
C GLN A 49 -11.30 -14.73 17.33
N PRO A 50 -11.08 -13.42 17.08
CA PRO A 50 -11.26 -12.82 15.75
C PRO A 50 -10.39 -13.43 14.66
N ILE A 51 -9.25 -14.07 15.03
CA ILE A 51 -8.36 -14.73 14.07
C ILE A 51 -9.01 -15.97 13.44
N PHE A 52 -9.94 -16.60 14.15
CA PHE A 52 -10.67 -17.79 13.70
C PHE A 52 -11.99 -17.45 13.00
N GLU A 53 -12.38 -16.19 12.98
CA GLU A 53 -13.57 -15.77 12.25
C GLU A 53 -13.27 -15.65 10.76
N SER A 54 -14.22 -16.09 9.94
CA SER A 54 -14.11 -15.95 8.50
C SER A 54 -14.12 -14.46 8.13
N ALA A 55 -13.25 -14.06 7.19
CA ALA A 55 -13.25 -12.70 6.66
C ALA A 55 -14.64 -12.37 6.11
N SER A 56 -15.21 -11.26 6.56
CA SER A 56 -16.49 -10.76 6.08
C SER A 56 -16.31 -9.38 5.44
N VAL A 57 -16.89 -9.19 4.26
CA VAL A 57 -16.91 -7.89 3.57
C VAL A 57 -18.33 -7.35 3.64
N LYS A 58 -18.46 -6.14 4.17
CA LYS A 58 -19.73 -5.43 4.22
C LYS A 58 -19.59 -4.08 3.52
N PRO A 59 -20.52 -3.69 2.63
CA PRO A 59 -20.51 -2.34 2.09
C PRO A 59 -20.77 -1.34 3.22
N MET A 60 -19.96 -0.30 3.32
CA MET A 60 -20.15 0.77 4.29
C MET A 60 -20.98 1.90 3.71
N HIS A 61 -20.58 2.39 2.54
CA HIS A 61 -21.21 3.49 1.84
C HIS A 61 -21.16 3.26 0.33
N SER A 62 -22.09 3.86 -0.38
CA SER A 62 -22.11 3.93 -1.84
C SER A 62 -22.40 5.36 -2.24
N PHE A 63 -21.59 5.91 -3.14
CA PHE A 63 -21.76 7.26 -3.68
C PHE A 63 -21.28 7.30 -5.12
N ASP A 64 -21.82 8.22 -5.90
CA ASP A 64 -21.47 8.38 -7.31
C ASP A 64 -20.30 9.38 -7.46
N ILE A 65 -19.23 8.93 -8.10
CA ILE A 65 -18.18 9.82 -8.57
C ILE A 65 -18.57 10.28 -9.99
N LYS A 66 -18.72 11.59 -10.18
CA LYS A 66 -19.03 12.18 -11.49
C LYS A 66 -17.81 12.13 -12.40
N ALA A 67 -17.44 10.94 -12.84
CA ALA A 67 -16.32 10.70 -13.75
C ALA A 67 -16.85 10.57 -15.18
N ASN A 68 -16.26 11.32 -16.10
CA ASN A 68 -16.64 11.31 -17.53
C ASN A 68 -15.76 10.36 -18.37
N ASP A 69 -14.84 9.61 -17.73
CA ASP A 69 -13.89 8.73 -18.40
C ASP A 69 -13.70 7.40 -17.64
N GLN A 70 -13.09 6.43 -18.30
CA GLN A 70 -12.80 5.13 -17.69
C GLN A 70 -11.83 5.29 -16.52
N THR A 71 -12.13 4.63 -15.40
CA THR A 71 -11.23 4.53 -14.25
C THR A 71 -10.17 3.48 -14.50
N LEU A 72 -8.89 3.88 -14.44
CA LEU A 72 -7.74 3.00 -14.58
C LEU A 72 -7.26 2.45 -13.23
N ALA A 73 -7.31 3.28 -12.19
CA ALA A 73 -6.98 2.86 -10.84
C ALA A 73 -7.79 3.63 -9.81
N LEU A 74 -8.08 2.97 -8.71
CA LEU A 74 -8.65 3.51 -7.48
C LEU A 74 -7.75 3.13 -6.30
N GLY A 75 -7.71 3.99 -5.32
CA GLY A 75 -7.05 3.73 -4.06
C GLY A 75 -7.51 4.68 -2.98
N MET A 76 -6.98 4.51 -1.79
CA MET A 76 -7.27 5.36 -0.64
C MET A 76 -6.02 5.50 0.22
N GLU A 77 -5.97 6.54 1.05
CA GLU A 77 -4.93 6.69 2.05
C GLU A 77 -5.16 5.74 3.25
N GLU A 78 -4.18 5.62 4.13
CA GLU A 78 -4.15 4.60 5.20
C GLU A 78 -5.32 4.68 6.19
N GLN A 79 -5.93 5.86 6.37
CA GLN A 79 -7.01 6.08 7.32
C GLN A 79 -8.40 6.02 6.68
N ALA A 80 -8.44 5.77 5.38
CA ALA A 80 -9.67 5.69 4.60
C ALA A 80 -10.58 6.94 4.69
N GLU A 81 -9.99 8.13 4.86
CA GLU A 81 -10.71 9.41 4.82
C GLU A 81 -10.76 9.99 3.41
N ILE A 82 -9.71 9.72 2.60
CA ILE A 82 -9.57 10.25 1.24
C ILE A 82 -9.28 9.12 0.26
N GLY A 83 -10.09 9.03 -0.78
CA GLY A 83 -9.86 8.20 -1.94
C GLY A 83 -9.21 8.97 -3.08
N TYR A 84 -8.58 8.25 -3.99
CA TYR A 84 -8.06 8.81 -5.23
C TYR A 84 -8.41 7.94 -6.43
N ARG A 85 -8.51 8.59 -7.59
CA ARG A 85 -8.83 7.97 -8.86
C ARG A 85 -7.88 8.47 -9.94
N PHE A 86 -7.46 7.56 -10.81
CA PHE A 86 -6.78 7.85 -12.07
C PHE A 86 -7.68 7.50 -13.24
N GLY A 87 -7.91 8.45 -14.12
CA GLY A 87 -8.77 8.30 -15.29
C GLY A 87 -7.99 8.09 -16.58
N ALA A 88 -8.64 7.46 -17.57
CA ALA A 88 -8.06 7.20 -18.89
C ALA A 88 -7.79 8.49 -19.69
N SER A 89 -8.42 9.59 -19.32
CA SER A 89 -8.14 10.92 -19.89
C SER A 89 -6.84 11.54 -19.37
N GLY A 90 -6.16 10.92 -18.41
CA GLY A 90 -5.00 11.49 -17.73
C GLY A 90 -5.36 12.40 -16.55
N LYS A 91 -6.59 12.36 -16.09
CA LYS A 91 -7.09 13.12 -14.96
C LYS A 91 -6.90 12.35 -13.67
N GLY A 92 -6.38 13.01 -12.65
CA GLY A 92 -6.34 12.53 -11.27
C GLY A 92 -7.35 13.29 -10.42
N GLU A 93 -8.02 12.59 -9.51
CA GLU A 93 -9.02 13.15 -8.62
C GLU A 93 -8.85 12.59 -7.21
N PHE A 94 -8.97 13.47 -6.20
CA PHE A 94 -9.13 13.07 -4.79
C PHE A 94 -10.56 13.37 -4.35
N PHE A 95 -11.13 12.47 -3.59
CA PHE A 95 -12.50 12.59 -3.08
C PHE A 95 -12.62 12.12 -1.64
N ALA A 96 -13.57 12.68 -0.90
CA ALA A 96 -13.81 12.33 0.49
C ALA A 96 -14.50 10.97 0.61
N LEU A 97 -13.98 10.09 1.47
CA LEU A 97 -14.57 8.80 1.82
C LEU A 97 -15.35 8.86 3.14
N GLN A 98 -15.12 9.92 3.93
CA GLN A 98 -15.78 10.17 5.20
C GLN A 98 -16.15 11.65 5.30
N ASP A 99 -17.19 11.91 6.09
CA ASP A 99 -17.54 13.29 6.44
C ASP A 99 -16.48 13.86 7.39
N ASN A 100 -16.05 15.08 7.12
CA ASN A 100 -15.14 15.82 7.98
C ASN A 100 -15.76 17.19 8.33
N THR A 101 -16.19 17.32 9.57
CA THR A 101 -16.89 18.54 10.06
C THR A 101 -16.00 19.77 10.08
N PHE A 102 -14.69 19.58 10.27
CA PHE A 102 -13.73 20.67 10.33
C PHE A 102 -13.49 21.34 8.97
N SER A 103 -13.40 20.53 7.91
CA SER A 103 -13.23 21.01 6.53
C SER A 103 -14.54 21.16 5.77
N GLU A 104 -15.68 20.90 6.43
CA GLU A 104 -17.04 20.87 5.83
C GLU A 104 -17.16 19.90 4.65
N ARG A 105 -16.22 18.94 4.52
CA ARG A 105 -16.23 17.92 3.46
C ARG A 105 -17.25 16.85 3.78
N LYS A 106 -18.03 16.49 2.77
CA LYS A 106 -18.95 15.36 2.82
C LYS A 106 -18.47 14.21 1.95
N ILE A 107 -18.90 13.01 2.29
CA ILE A 107 -18.61 11.81 1.53
C ILE A 107 -18.97 11.99 0.05
N GLY A 108 -18.04 11.67 -0.85
CA GLY A 108 -18.19 11.85 -2.29
C GLY A 108 -17.77 13.24 -2.83
N ASP A 109 -17.48 14.22 -1.97
CA ASP A 109 -16.98 15.52 -2.41
C ASP A 109 -15.63 15.39 -3.08
N VAL A 110 -15.47 16.03 -4.25
CA VAL A 110 -14.17 16.15 -4.92
C VAL A 110 -13.32 17.19 -4.20
N ILE A 111 -12.18 16.74 -3.68
CA ILE A 111 -11.24 17.59 -2.90
C ILE A 111 -10.28 18.32 -3.83
N GLU A 112 -9.71 17.58 -4.77
CA GLU A 112 -8.77 18.10 -5.76
C GLU A 112 -8.93 17.33 -7.06
N GLN A 113 -8.77 18.04 -8.16
CA GLN A 113 -8.82 17.48 -9.50
C GLN A 113 -7.70 18.11 -10.33
N ARG A 114 -6.85 17.28 -10.94
CA ARG A 114 -5.72 17.74 -11.73
C ARG A 114 -5.61 16.97 -13.05
N MET A 115 -5.33 17.69 -14.16
CA MET A 115 -4.88 17.07 -15.40
C MET A 115 -3.39 16.71 -15.23
N LEU A 116 -3.10 15.41 -15.11
CA LEU A 116 -1.76 14.88 -14.90
C LEU A 116 -0.99 14.74 -16.22
N VAL A 117 -1.71 14.37 -17.29
CA VAL A 117 -1.18 14.23 -18.64
C VAL A 117 -1.75 15.35 -19.51
N PRO A 118 -1.12 16.54 -19.52
CA PRO A 118 -1.64 17.69 -20.28
C PRO A 118 -1.38 17.58 -21.77
N GLN A 119 -0.44 16.75 -22.20
CA GLN A 119 -0.02 16.60 -23.61
C GLN A 119 0.26 15.13 -23.94
N GLY A 120 -0.05 14.73 -25.17
CA GLY A 120 0.11 13.36 -25.67
C GLY A 120 -1.13 12.49 -25.46
N LYS A 121 -1.21 11.41 -26.20
CA LYS A 121 -2.27 10.41 -26.10
C LYS A 121 -1.81 9.28 -25.18
N ILE A 122 -2.61 8.96 -24.19
CA ILE A 122 -2.36 7.83 -23.30
C ILE A 122 -2.64 6.55 -24.08
N THR A 123 -1.68 5.62 -24.10
CA THR A 123 -1.76 4.34 -24.81
C THR A 123 -1.72 3.15 -23.86
N SER A 124 -1.15 3.31 -22.66
CA SER A 124 -1.06 2.27 -21.65
C SER A 124 -1.02 2.86 -20.24
N PHE A 125 -1.21 1.99 -19.25
CA PHE A 125 -1.17 2.36 -17.84
C PHE A 125 -0.60 1.21 -17.02
N ALA A 126 0.30 1.53 -16.10
CA ALA A 126 0.92 0.58 -15.19
C ALA A 126 0.87 1.09 -13.74
N ARG A 127 1.05 0.19 -12.81
CA ARG A 127 1.19 0.51 -11.39
C ARG A 127 2.37 -0.24 -10.78
N SER A 128 3.05 0.40 -9.85
CA SER A 128 4.06 -0.25 -9.01
C SER A 128 3.42 -1.17 -7.96
N LEU A 129 4.24 -1.80 -7.13
CA LEU A 129 3.75 -2.45 -5.92
C LEU A 129 2.96 -1.46 -5.04
N PRO A 130 1.95 -1.92 -4.30
CA PRO A 130 1.12 -1.07 -3.46
C PRO A 130 1.90 -0.23 -2.44
N VAL A 131 3.04 -0.73 -1.96
CA VAL A 131 3.90 -0.01 -1.00
C VAL A 131 4.50 1.28 -1.60
N ASN A 132 4.75 1.31 -2.91
CA ASN A 132 5.33 2.48 -3.58
C ASN A 132 4.27 3.49 -4.02
N GLN A 133 3.03 3.05 -4.19
CA GLN A 133 1.88 3.87 -4.63
C GLN A 133 2.19 4.73 -5.86
N GLN A 134 2.95 4.20 -6.83
CA GLN A 134 3.29 4.89 -8.06
C GLN A 134 2.49 4.34 -9.23
N PHE A 135 2.04 5.23 -10.09
CA PHE A 135 1.23 4.96 -11.27
C PHE A 135 1.89 5.58 -12.50
N VAL A 136 1.85 4.88 -13.61
CA VAL A 136 2.59 5.28 -14.80
C VAL A 136 1.67 5.31 -16.00
N TYR A 137 1.59 6.45 -16.65
CA TYR A 137 0.92 6.63 -17.94
C TYR A 137 1.93 6.47 -19.07
N GLY A 138 1.71 5.50 -19.94
CA GLY A 138 2.45 5.34 -21.19
C GLY A 138 1.80 6.15 -22.31
N LEU A 139 2.62 6.82 -23.11
CA LEU A 139 2.19 7.78 -24.12
C LEU A 139 2.50 7.30 -25.55
N ASP A 140 1.84 7.91 -26.52
CA ASP A 140 1.97 7.62 -27.95
C ASP A 140 3.31 8.08 -28.55
N ASN A 141 4.11 8.84 -27.81
CA ASN A 141 5.42 9.37 -28.22
C ASN A 141 6.61 8.65 -27.54
N GLY A 142 6.41 7.43 -27.05
CA GLY A 142 7.47 6.64 -26.41
C GLY A 142 7.88 7.10 -25.03
N LYS A 143 7.13 8.00 -24.42
CA LYS A 143 7.39 8.52 -23.08
C LYS A 143 6.44 7.95 -22.07
N ALA A 144 6.85 7.97 -20.79
CA ALA A 144 6.02 7.59 -19.66
C ALA A 144 6.04 8.66 -18.58
N LEU A 145 4.90 8.92 -17.98
CA LEU A 145 4.73 9.87 -16.88
C LEU A 145 4.41 9.11 -15.60
N ILE A 146 5.23 9.31 -14.57
CA ILE A 146 5.05 8.65 -13.26
C ILE A 146 4.37 9.63 -12.32
N VAL A 147 3.29 9.16 -11.68
CA VAL A 147 2.50 9.93 -10.72
C VAL A 147 2.36 9.18 -9.41
N GLN A 148 2.41 9.91 -8.31
CA GLN A 148 2.22 9.38 -6.98
C GLN A 148 1.22 10.24 -6.20
N PRO A 149 0.17 9.66 -5.58
CA PRO A 149 -0.63 10.38 -4.59
C PRO A 149 0.20 10.58 -3.32
N LYS A 150 0.20 11.78 -2.80
CA LYS A 150 0.87 12.16 -1.54
C LYS A 150 -0.15 12.75 -0.58
N PHE A 151 0.02 12.45 0.68
CA PHE A 151 -0.85 12.91 1.75
C PHE A 151 -0.02 13.56 2.84
N SER A 152 -0.41 14.76 3.24
CA SER A 152 0.17 15.45 4.39
C SER A 152 -0.90 15.68 5.45
N VAL A 153 -0.54 15.49 6.71
CA VAL A 153 -1.46 15.71 7.83
C VAL A 153 -1.14 17.06 8.45
N THR A 154 -2.15 17.92 8.58
CA THR A 154 -2.06 19.20 9.27
C THR A 154 -2.98 19.24 10.47
N PHE A 155 -2.60 19.97 11.51
CA PHE A 155 -3.39 20.18 12.72
C PHE A 155 -3.68 21.67 12.83
N PRO A 156 -4.86 22.12 12.34
CA PRO A 156 -5.19 23.53 12.35
C PRO A 156 -5.27 24.10 13.77
N GLU A 157 -4.74 25.31 14.00
CA GLU A 157 -4.73 25.96 15.32
C GLU A 157 -6.13 26.26 15.85
N THR A 158 -7.09 26.49 14.97
CA THR A 158 -8.50 26.72 15.31
C THR A 158 -9.16 25.54 16.03
N ALA A 159 -8.67 24.32 15.81
CA ALA A 159 -9.14 23.13 16.53
C ALA A 159 -8.80 23.15 18.03
N ARG A 160 -7.78 23.90 18.44
CA ARG A 160 -7.37 24.03 19.86
C ARG A 160 -8.24 24.97 20.68
N THR A 161 -8.98 25.89 20.06
CA THR A 161 -9.74 26.94 20.73
C THR A 161 -11.15 26.53 21.14
N GLN A 162 -11.67 25.41 20.62
CA GLN A 162 -13.05 24.96 20.91
C GLN A 162 -13.22 24.01 22.10
N GLY A 163 -12.17 23.81 22.91
CA GLY A 163 -12.28 23.07 24.17
C GLY A 163 -12.59 21.57 24.07
N THR A 164 -12.65 21.02 22.88
CA THR A 164 -12.80 19.58 22.63
C THR A 164 -11.43 18.91 22.75
N ARG A 165 -11.35 17.80 23.52
CA ARG A 165 -10.14 16.99 23.70
C ARG A 165 -9.67 16.25 22.45
N GLN A 166 -10.41 16.33 21.34
CA GLN A 166 -10.04 15.73 20.07
C GLN A 166 -9.23 16.73 19.26
N VAL A 167 -7.96 16.38 19.03
CA VAL A 167 -7.10 17.12 18.10
C VAL A 167 -7.59 16.75 16.69
N GLU A 168 -8.38 17.63 16.09
CA GLU A 168 -8.84 17.43 14.72
C GLU A 168 -7.66 17.57 13.77
N ARG A 169 -7.47 16.55 12.96
CA ARG A 169 -6.47 16.53 11.90
C ARG A 169 -7.14 16.80 10.56
N LEU A 170 -6.41 17.40 9.67
CA LEU A 170 -6.85 17.60 8.29
C LEU A 170 -5.83 16.93 7.36
N ILE A 171 -6.30 15.98 6.55
CA ILE A 171 -5.49 15.34 5.51
C ILE A 171 -5.58 16.19 4.25
N MET A 172 -4.41 16.61 3.74
CA MET A 172 -4.26 17.37 2.51
C MET A 172 -3.64 16.45 1.45
N PRO A 173 -4.41 16.03 0.45
CA PRO A 173 -3.89 15.23 -0.65
C PRO A 173 -3.23 16.12 -1.70
N ARG A 174 -2.30 15.56 -2.48
CA ARG A 174 -1.76 16.17 -3.69
C ARG A 174 -1.24 15.09 -4.65
N PHE A 175 -1.27 15.34 -5.94
CA PHE A 175 -0.54 14.53 -6.91
C PHE A 175 0.87 15.07 -7.10
N GLU A 176 1.86 14.20 -6.95
CA GLU A 176 3.24 14.46 -7.28
C GLU A 176 3.57 13.76 -8.61
N VAL A 177 4.03 14.51 -9.57
CA VAL A 177 4.54 13.98 -10.84
C VAL A 177 6.06 13.93 -10.71
N LEU A 178 6.61 12.72 -10.80
CA LEU A 178 8.05 12.52 -10.63
C LEU A 178 8.85 13.09 -11.81
N ASN A 179 10.18 13.15 -11.64
CA ASN A 179 11.11 13.68 -12.65
C ASN A 179 10.82 15.16 -13.02
N ASN A 180 10.61 16.02 -12.01
CA ASN A 180 10.33 17.46 -12.20
C ASN A 180 9.17 17.71 -13.18
N GLU A 181 8.11 16.93 -13.07
CA GLU A 181 6.93 16.98 -13.93
C GLU A 181 7.21 16.66 -15.43
N GLN A 182 8.38 16.11 -15.76
CA GLN A 182 8.73 15.75 -17.11
C GLN A 182 8.54 14.24 -17.35
N PRO A 183 7.93 13.86 -18.49
CA PRO A 183 7.85 12.46 -18.88
C PRO A 183 9.24 11.89 -19.17
N LEU A 184 9.46 10.63 -18.75
CA LEU A 184 10.67 9.86 -19.02
C LEU A 184 10.60 9.24 -20.42
N GLN A 185 11.70 9.27 -21.16
CA GLN A 185 11.81 8.56 -22.45
C GLN A 185 11.99 7.06 -22.17
N VAL A 186 11.07 6.23 -22.67
CA VAL A 186 11.10 4.77 -22.56
C VAL A 186 11.52 4.11 -23.86
N ASP A 187 11.12 4.69 -24.99
CA ASP A 187 11.54 4.27 -26.33
C ASP A 187 12.31 5.39 -27.03
N GLU A 188 13.58 5.15 -27.38
CA GLU A 188 14.41 6.12 -28.09
C GLU A 188 13.82 6.56 -29.45
N GLN A 189 13.03 5.68 -30.07
CA GLN A 189 12.42 5.95 -31.38
C GLN A 189 11.09 6.71 -31.27
N GLY A 190 10.58 6.92 -30.03
CA GLY A 190 9.36 7.68 -29.81
C GLY A 190 8.08 6.95 -30.29
N ARG A 191 8.09 5.61 -30.33
CA ARG A 191 6.92 4.81 -30.72
C ARG A 191 5.92 4.68 -29.58
N PRO A 192 4.63 4.48 -29.87
CA PRO A 192 3.60 4.31 -28.85
C PRO A 192 3.90 3.15 -27.89
N LEU A 193 3.68 3.37 -26.60
CA LEU A 193 3.80 2.34 -25.56
C LEU A 193 2.44 1.64 -25.40
N GLU A 194 2.19 0.57 -26.16
CA GLU A 194 0.88 -0.10 -26.21
C GLU A 194 0.57 -0.90 -24.93
N GLN A 195 1.62 -1.44 -24.29
CA GLN A 195 1.58 -2.05 -22.98
C GLN A 195 2.74 -1.52 -22.16
N LEU A 196 2.57 -1.49 -20.84
CA LEU A 196 3.58 -0.99 -19.92
C LEU A 196 3.56 -1.79 -18.62
N ALA A 197 4.74 -2.19 -18.15
CA ALA A 197 4.97 -2.73 -16.81
C ALA A 197 6.07 -1.91 -16.14
N TYR A 198 5.94 -1.69 -14.84
CA TYR A 198 6.79 -0.80 -14.07
C TYR A 198 7.13 -1.35 -12.70
N ALA A 199 8.39 -1.21 -12.32
CA ALA A 199 8.86 -1.48 -10.96
C ALA A 199 9.91 -0.45 -10.55
N THR A 200 10.01 -0.22 -9.24
CA THR A 200 11.04 0.61 -8.60
C THR A 200 11.41 0.02 -7.25
N ASP A 201 12.67 0.13 -6.88
CA ASP A 201 13.22 -0.19 -5.55
C ASP A 201 13.53 1.06 -4.72
N GLY A 202 13.24 2.25 -5.26
CA GLY A 202 13.51 3.55 -4.66
C GLY A 202 14.84 4.17 -5.10
N GLU A 203 15.80 3.38 -5.57
CA GLU A 203 17.10 3.84 -6.10
C GLU A 203 17.14 3.81 -7.62
N GLY A 204 16.34 2.94 -8.21
CA GLY A 204 16.24 2.80 -9.66
C GLY A 204 14.83 2.44 -10.12
N MET A 205 14.66 2.33 -11.43
CA MET A 205 13.39 1.97 -12.05
C MET A 205 13.63 1.04 -13.23
N LEU A 206 12.72 0.08 -13.42
CA LEU A 206 12.66 -0.78 -14.58
C LEU A 206 11.29 -0.64 -15.25
N MET A 207 11.31 -0.30 -16.51
CA MET A 207 10.13 -0.27 -17.37
C MET A 207 10.26 -1.30 -18.48
N ALA A 208 9.23 -2.10 -18.65
CA ALA A 208 9.06 -2.91 -19.84
C ALA A 208 7.83 -2.38 -20.60
N ALA A 209 7.93 -2.25 -21.90
CA ALA A 209 6.83 -1.79 -22.75
C ALA A 209 6.74 -2.63 -24.04
N VAL A 210 5.58 -2.62 -24.66
CA VAL A 210 5.35 -3.24 -25.97
C VAL A 210 5.02 -2.14 -26.97
N THR A 211 5.65 -2.20 -28.13
CA THR A 211 5.34 -1.34 -29.27
C THR A 211 5.17 -2.20 -30.52
N GLY A 212 4.17 -1.86 -31.36
CA GLY A 212 3.91 -2.60 -32.61
C GLY A 212 3.60 -4.07 -32.38
N ALA A 213 2.96 -4.42 -31.27
CA ALA A 213 2.51 -5.74 -30.86
C ALA A 213 3.61 -6.81 -30.62
N ASP A 214 4.76 -6.74 -31.28
CA ASP A 214 5.80 -7.77 -31.27
C ASP A 214 7.17 -7.29 -30.76
N THR A 215 7.31 -6.03 -30.43
CA THR A 215 8.58 -5.47 -29.98
C THR A 215 8.54 -5.16 -28.49
N LEU A 216 9.36 -5.88 -27.71
CA LEU A 216 9.57 -5.65 -26.29
C LEU A 216 10.66 -4.61 -26.11
N LEU A 217 10.33 -3.54 -25.40
CA LEU A 217 11.25 -2.51 -24.93
C LEU A 217 11.56 -2.77 -23.47
N ILE A 218 12.80 -2.66 -23.06
CA ILE A 218 13.25 -2.79 -21.68
C ILE A 218 14.15 -1.59 -21.39
N THR A 219 13.69 -0.73 -20.48
CA THR A 219 14.43 0.49 -20.14
C THR A 219 14.68 0.51 -18.64
N LYS A 220 15.95 0.45 -18.26
CA LYS A 220 16.39 0.58 -16.88
C LYS A 220 16.90 1.99 -16.62
N PHE A 221 16.37 2.63 -15.60
CA PHE A 221 16.82 3.95 -15.15
C PHE A 221 17.65 3.77 -13.88
N ALA A 222 18.88 4.22 -13.91
CA ALA A 222 19.74 4.33 -12.74
C ALA A 222 19.70 5.76 -12.21
N ALA A 223 19.52 5.93 -10.90
CA ALA A 223 19.62 7.23 -10.28
C ALA A 223 21.09 7.55 -10.02
N GLU A 224 21.56 8.67 -10.57
CA GLU A 224 22.90 9.21 -10.34
C GLU A 224 22.76 10.51 -9.55
N GLN A 225 23.31 10.54 -8.34
CA GLN A 225 23.32 11.75 -7.54
C GLN A 225 24.57 12.57 -7.83
N ASN A 226 24.38 13.82 -8.23
CA ASN A 226 25.46 14.77 -8.32
C ASN A 226 25.90 15.18 -6.89
N PHE A 227 27.07 14.74 -6.45
CA PHE A 227 27.58 15.01 -5.11
C PHE A 227 27.81 16.50 -4.80
N LEU A 228 27.90 17.36 -5.82
CA LEU A 228 28.12 18.80 -5.63
C LEU A 228 26.80 19.55 -5.48
N THR A 229 25.77 19.19 -6.25
CA THR A 229 24.47 19.89 -6.28
C THR A 229 23.39 19.16 -5.49
N GLY A 230 23.60 17.87 -5.19
CA GLY A 230 22.58 17.00 -4.59
C GLY A 230 21.47 16.59 -5.55
N GLU A 231 21.53 17.04 -6.81
CA GLU A 231 20.53 16.69 -7.82
C GLU A 231 20.62 15.22 -8.20
N ILE A 232 19.45 14.58 -8.31
CA ILE A 232 19.32 13.21 -8.81
C ILE A 232 18.94 13.28 -10.30
N SER A 233 19.78 12.71 -11.14
CA SER A 233 19.49 12.50 -12.55
C SER A 233 19.21 11.04 -12.83
N LEU A 234 18.29 10.76 -13.76
CA LEU A 234 17.93 9.41 -14.16
C LEU A 234 18.57 9.11 -15.52
N THR A 235 19.55 8.19 -15.52
CA THR A 235 20.23 7.76 -16.74
C THR A 235 19.57 6.51 -17.30
N PRO A 236 18.90 6.56 -18.47
CA PRO A 236 18.25 5.42 -19.08
C PRO A 236 19.26 4.50 -19.79
N LYS A 237 18.99 3.22 -19.75
CA LYS A 237 19.62 2.18 -20.58
C LYS A 237 18.51 1.47 -21.35
N TYR A 238 18.59 1.56 -22.67
CA TYR A 238 17.57 1.04 -23.58
C TYR A 238 18.00 -0.28 -24.18
N GLU A 239 17.09 -1.24 -24.17
CA GLU A 239 17.22 -2.51 -24.85
C GLU A 239 15.90 -2.85 -25.54
N GLN A 240 15.98 -3.42 -26.74
CA GLN A 240 14.81 -3.89 -27.43
C GLN A 240 14.98 -5.32 -27.93
N ARG A 241 13.89 -6.05 -27.97
CA ARG A 241 13.81 -7.43 -28.47
C ARG A 241 12.59 -7.59 -29.37
N LYS A 242 12.81 -8.00 -30.61
CA LYS A 242 11.73 -8.33 -31.53
C LYS A 242 11.34 -9.79 -31.33
N MET A 243 10.05 -10.03 -31.11
CA MET A 243 9.50 -11.34 -30.89
C MET A 243 8.99 -11.96 -32.20
N THR A 244 8.87 -13.28 -32.19
CA THR A 244 8.35 -14.03 -33.36
C THR A 244 6.83 -14.00 -33.46
N ALA A 245 6.15 -13.53 -32.43
CA ALA A 245 4.69 -13.37 -32.36
C ALA A 245 4.31 -12.24 -31.40
N SER A 246 3.05 -11.82 -31.45
CA SER A 246 2.52 -10.76 -30.59
C SER A 246 2.67 -11.09 -29.12
N ILE A 247 3.10 -10.09 -28.36
CA ILE A 247 3.21 -10.13 -26.91
C ILE A 247 1.83 -9.88 -26.33
N ARG A 248 1.35 -10.80 -25.49
CA ARG A 248 0.01 -10.69 -24.84
C ARG A 248 0.04 -9.92 -23.56
N ASP A 249 1.11 -10.12 -22.78
CA ASP A 249 1.26 -9.50 -21.46
C ASP A 249 2.73 -9.41 -21.08
N ILE A 250 3.06 -8.45 -20.23
CA ILE A 250 4.41 -8.21 -19.71
C ILE A 250 4.38 -7.95 -18.21
N ALA A 251 5.41 -8.38 -17.52
CA ALA A 251 5.60 -8.08 -16.11
C ALA A 251 7.08 -7.83 -15.80
N VAL A 252 7.33 -7.05 -14.75
CA VAL A 252 8.68 -6.78 -14.22
C VAL A 252 8.75 -7.15 -12.73
N THR A 253 9.92 -7.58 -12.27
CA THR A 253 10.11 -7.91 -10.87
C THR A 253 10.47 -6.68 -10.04
N PRO A 254 10.06 -6.61 -8.77
CA PRO A 254 10.35 -5.48 -7.90
C PRO A 254 11.84 -5.23 -7.63
N ASP A 255 12.67 -6.26 -7.74
CA ASP A 255 14.14 -6.21 -7.59
C ASP A 255 14.85 -5.73 -8.86
N LEU A 256 14.10 -5.29 -9.88
CA LEU A 256 14.56 -4.70 -11.13
C LEU A 256 15.51 -5.61 -11.94
N ASN A 257 15.45 -6.93 -11.76
CA ASN A 257 16.38 -7.87 -12.37
C ASN A 257 15.74 -8.80 -13.40
N LYS A 258 14.39 -8.84 -13.52
CA LYS A 258 13.71 -9.70 -14.48
C LYS A 258 12.54 -9.01 -15.17
N VAL A 259 12.37 -9.36 -16.44
CA VAL A 259 11.22 -9.02 -17.28
C VAL A 259 10.62 -10.32 -17.81
N PHE A 260 9.31 -10.44 -17.74
CA PHE A 260 8.54 -11.55 -18.27
C PHE A 260 7.72 -11.06 -19.45
N ALA A 261 7.72 -11.83 -20.54
CA ALA A 261 6.88 -11.59 -21.70
C ALA A 261 6.07 -12.83 -22.03
N LEU A 262 4.76 -12.72 -22.04
CA LEU A 262 3.85 -13.78 -22.43
C LEU A 262 3.61 -13.72 -23.94
N ILE A 263 4.04 -14.77 -24.66
CA ILE A 263 3.94 -14.89 -26.11
C ILE A 263 3.25 -16.22 -26.42
N ASN A 264 2.05 -16.20 -27.01
CA ASN A 264 1.24 -17.38 -27.21
C ASN A 264 1.02 -18.17 -25.90
N ASN A 265 1.62 -19.38 -25.80
CA ASN A 265 1.61 -20.23 -24.61
C ASN A 265 2.98 -20.33 -23.94
N ARG A 266 3.86 -19.36 -24.13
CA ARG A 266 5.21 -19.35 -23.56
C ARG A 266 5.45 -18.06 -22.79
N ILE A 267 6.12 -18.19 -21.65
CA ILE A 267 6.68 -17.04 -20.92
C ILE A 267 8.16 -17.01 -21.17
N VAL A 268 8.64 -15.96 -21.81
CA VAL A 268 10.06 -15.69 -22.00
C VAL A 268 10.52 -14.81 -20.85
N VAL A 269 11.57 -15.23 -20.15
CA VAL A 269 12.13 -14.52 -19.00
C VAL A 269 13.46 -13.91 -19.41
N TYR A 270 13.57 -12.61 -19.25
CA TYR A 270 14.79 -11.86 -19.45
C TYR A 270 15.40 -11.47 -18.12
N SER A 271 16.69 -11.69 -17.96
CA SER A 271 17.48 -11.13 -16.85
C SER A 271 18.04 -9.78 -17.23
N VAL A 272 17.90 -8.83 -16.32
CA VAL A 272 18.38 -7.45 -16.47
C VAL A 272 19.50 -7.24 -15.45
N SER A 273 20.70 -6.95 -15.92
CA SER A 273 21.85 -6.70 -15.04
C SER A 273 21.76 -5.33 -14.37
N MET A 274 22.63 -5.07 -13.41
CA MET A 274 22.77 -3.74 -12.80
C MET A 274 23.14 -2.67 -13.82
N SER A 275 23.97 -3.01 -14.80
CA SER A 275 24.34 -2.11 -15.90
C SER A 275 23.26 -1.91 -16.97
N GLY A 276 22.12 -2.59 -16.85
CA GLY A 276 21.01 -2.52 -17.81
C GLY A 276 21.13 -3.50 -18.99
N ALA A 277 22.17 -4.34 -19.05
CA ALA A 277 22.28 -5.35 -20.11
C ALA A 277 21.22 -6.45 -19.93
N VAL A 278 20.58 -6.87 -21.03
CA VAL A 278 19.46 -7.80 -21.05
C VAL A 278 19.84 -9.10 -21.77
N SER A 279 19.61 -10.23 -21.13
CA SER A 279 19.80 -11.55 -21.68
C SER A 279 18.58 -12.45 -21.45
N GLU A 280 18.23 -13.30 -22.41
CA GLU A 280 17.23 -14.33 -22.22
C GLU A 280 17.76 -15.36 -21.23
N SER A 281 17.03 -15.59 -20.14
CA SER A 281 17.45 -16.52 -19.09
C SER A 281 16.66 -17.82 -19.07
N GLN A 282 15.39 -17.81 -19.48
CA GLN A 282 14.53 -18.96 -19.42
C GLN A 282 13.32 -18.82 -20.37
N VAL A 283 12.86 -19.93 -20.92
CA VAL A 283 11.58 -20.05 -21.61
C VAL A 283 10.72 -21.11 -20.91
N ILE A 284 9.55 -20.69 -20.43
CA ILE A 284 8.59 -21.57 -19.75
C ILE A 284 7.43 -21.82 -20.71
N THR A 285 7.19 -23.08 -21.07
CA THR A 285 6.03 -23.46 -21.89
C THR A 285 4.85 -23.80 -21.00
N LEU A 286 3.71 -23.16 -21.25
CA LEU A 286 2.46 -23.37 -20.51
C LEU A 286 1.72 -24.56 -21.16
N ASN A 287 1.82 -25.75 -20.56
CA ASN A 287 1.14 -26.93 -21.04
C ASN A 287 -0.34 -26.93 -20.64
N GLY A 288 -1.22 -26.66 -21.59
CA GLY A 288 -2.61 -27.16 -21.59
C GLY A 288 -3.62 -26.54 -20.62
N ARG A 289 -3.36 -25.39 -19.95
CA ARG A 289 -4.40 -24.63 -19.28
C ARG A 289 -4.63 -23.31 -20.00
N GLN A 290 -5.79 -23.22 -20.69
CA GLN A 290 -6.32 -21.90 -21.05
C GLN A 290 -6.62 -21.19 -19.74
N PHE A 291 -5.84 -20.16 -19.42
CA PHE A 291 -6.25 -19.21 -18.41
C PHE A 291 -7.43 -18.46 -19.00
N GLY A 292 -8.61 -18.62 -18.40
CA GLY A 292 -9.81 -17.90 -18.78
C GLY A 292 -9.56 -16.40 -18.72
N GLN A 293 -10.17 -15.74 -19.66
CA GLN A 293 -10.27 -14.27 -19.74
C GLN A 293 -10.96 -13.68 -18.52
#